data_cafb5907e313fc55262169b77bd837c2
#
_entry.id   cafb5907e313fc55262169b77bd837c2
#
_cell.length_a   1.000
_cell.length_b   1.000
_cell.length_c   1.000
_cell.angle_alpha   90.00
_cell.angle_beta   90.00
_cell.angle_gamma   90.00
#
_symmetry.space_group_name_H-M   'P 1'
#
loop_
_entity.id
_entity.type
_entity.pdbx_description
1 polymer ?
#
loop_
_entity_poly.entity_id
_entity_poly.type
_entity_poly.pdbx_seq_one_letter_code
_entity_poly.pdbx_strand_id
1 'polypeptide(L)'
;MARTAGETPRAEPASSPAAEAARKIPIGVFDPVYNHLSLDEMLDKISTLGIEAVEVGTASLSGTRHCPVPELLADPAKARAWKNKFEDHKILVATLSCHGNPVHPDPKIAARDDEIFRNTVLLAERLEVPVIVGFSGCPGGSPTDMMPNWATYRWPPDFDQTLRYQWTQKVIPYWQGAAKFARAHGIRKIALEMHPNFVVYNPKTLMKLRNAVGEEIGANCDLSHLFWQGCDPVEVIHYLGKQGAIYHAHMKDTVIVKDVAARFGVLNFPEEPEEKPTDGSVYFRAVGYGHGAHLWKDIVKAYMDIGFQGIMSIENEDPILAGEVGVERALYVLKNVRAELLAQSG
;
A
#
# COMPACT_ATOMS: atom_id res chain seq x y z
N MET A 1 26.15 4.72 66.99
CA MET A 1 25.85 3.65 66.02
C MET A 1 24.81 4.17 65.10
N ALA A 2 25.21 4.66 63.93
CA ALA A 2 24.32 5.17 62.87
C ALA A 2 24.03 4.06 61.87
N ARG A 3 22.73 3.77 61.63
CA ARG A 3 22.29 2.81 60.64
C ARG A 3 22.28 3.53 59.28
N THR A 4 23.03 2.99 58.37
CA THR A 4 23.02 3.35 56.95
C THR A 4 21.70 2.84 56.31
N ALA A 5 20.93 3.78 55.70
CA ALA A 5 19.77 3.45 54.91
C ALA A 5 20.24 2.85 53.55
N GLY A 6 19.73 1.65 53.23
CA GLY A 6 19.99 1.01 51.95
C GLY A 6 19.18 1.67 50.86
N GLU A 7 19.88 2.06 49.79
CA GLU A 7 19.28 2.49 48.55
C GLU A 7 18.57 1.30 47.88
N THR A 8 17.27 1.44 47.64
CA THR A 8 16.52 0.54 46.78
C THR A 8 16.92 0.78 45.32
N PRO A 9 17.15 -0.27 44.52
CA PRO A 9 17.45 -0.09 43.09
C PRO A 9 16.26 0.57 42.41
N ARG A 10 16.52 1.66 41.68
CA ARG A 10 15.57 2.29 40.78
C ARG A 10 15.22 1.27 39.69
N ALA A 11 13.94 0.89 39.59
CA ALA A 11 13.45 0.13 38.48
C ALA A 11 13.64 0.97 37.19
N GLU A 12 14.25 0.37 36.17
CA GLU A 12 14.31 0.97 34.85
C GLU A 12 12.88 1.27 34.36
N PRO A 13 12.63 2.45 33.75
CA PRO A 13 11.34 2.77 33.23
C PRO A 13 10.99 1.77 32.12
N ALA A 14 9.85 1.09 32.25
CA ALA A 14 9.31 0.23 31.23
C ALA A 14 9.19 1.04 29.91
N SER A 15 9.75 0.49 28.82
CA SER A 15 9.63 1.11 27.50
C SER A 15 8.16 1.40 27.18
N SER A 16 7.87 2.59 26.66
CA SER A 16 6.49 2.96 26.34
C SER A 16 5.91 2.00 25.28
N PRO A 17 4.60 1.72 25.27
CA PRO A 17 3.96 0.87 24.25
C PRO A 17 4.26 1.31 22.80
N ALA A 18 4.46 2.63 22.59
CA ALA A 18 4.84 3.19 21.30
C ALA A 18 6.26 2.78 20.87
N ALA A 19 7.23 2.74 21.79
CA ALA A 19 8.60 2.30 21.50
C ALA A 19 8.68 0.81 21.14
N GLU A 20 7.84 -0.01 21.76
CA GLU A 20 7.75 -1.44 21.44
C GLU A 20 7.04 -1.68 20.10
N ALA A 21 5.99 -0.93 19.77
CA ALA A 21 5.33 -0.95 18.47
C ALA A 21 6.29 -0.52 17.34
N ALA A 22 7.13 0.49 17.56
CA ALA A 22 8.14 0.95 16.62
C ALA A 22 9.15 -0.13 16.23
N ARG A 23 9.56 -0.95 17.19
CA ARG A 23 10.45 -2.09 16.93
C ARG A 23 9.81 -3.16 16.06
N LYS A 24 8.49 -3.19 15.98
CA LYS A 24 7.69 -4.23 15.30
C LYS A 24 7.23 -3.83 13.89
N ILE A 25 7.41 -2.57 13.43
CA ILE A 25 7.09 -2.21 12.06
C ILE A 25 8.24 -2.63 11.13
N PRO A 26 8.12 -3.73 10.38
CA PRO A 26 9.16 -4.16 9.46
C PRO A 26 9.25 -3.22 8.27
N ILE A 27 10.45 -3.06 7.71
CA ILE A 27 10.63 -2.40 6.42
C ILE A 27 10.63 -3.49 5.36
N GLY A 28 9.71 -3.37 4.43
CA GLY A 28 9.51 -4.29 3.31
C GLY A 28 9.75 -3.62 1.96
N VAL A 29 9.54 -4.39 0.91
CA VAL A 29 9.58 -3.93 -0.47
C VAL A 29 8.46 -4.58 -1.28
N PHE A 30 7.90 -3.83 -2.23
CA PHE A 30 7.00 -4.36 -3.24
C PHE A 30 7.84 -4.94 -4.39
N ASP A 31 7.65 -6.22 -4.69
CA ASP A 31 8.57 -7.03 -5.49
C ASP A 31 8.64 -6.75 -7.00
N PRO A 32 7.70 -6.05 -7.68
CA PRO A 32 7.80 -5.78 -9.11
C PRO A 32 9.10 -5.08 -9.53
N VAL A 33 9.69 -4.28 -8.65
CA VAL A 33 10.97 -3.61 -8.90
C VAL A 33 12.11 -4.60 -9.22
N TYR A 34 11.99 -5.83 -8.73
CA TYR A 34 12.94 -6.93 -8.95
C TYR A 34 12.48 -7.94 -10.02
N ASN A 35 11.48 -7.60 -10.84
CA ASN A 35 10.90 -8.54 -11.81
C ASN A 35 11.89 -9.06 -12.87
N HIS A 36 13.06 -8.44 -13.00
CA HIS A 36 14.17 -8.90 -13.84
C HIS A 36 15.00 -10.06 -13.20
N LEU A 37 14.91 -10.23 -11.87
CA LEU A 37 15.56 -11.31 -11.12
C LEU A 37 14.67 -12.54 -10.99
N SER A 38 15.25 -13.70 -10.78
CA SER A 38 14.52 -14.86 -10.27
C SER A 38 14.12 -14.67 -8.80
N LEU A 39 13.21 -15.50 -8.30
CA LEU A 39 12.81 -15.45 -6.89
C LEU A 39 14.02 -15.62 -5.95
N ASP A 40 14.91 -16.57 -6.22
CA ASP A 40 16.06 -16.84 -5.36
C ASP A 40 17.06 -15.68 -5.38
N GLU A 41 17.36 -15.11 -6.56
CA GLU A 41 18.23 -13.92 -6.68
C GLU A 41 17.63 -12.70 -5.97
N MET A 42 16.31 -12.50 -6.06
CA MET A 42 15.63 -11.43 -5.33
C MET A 42 15.77 -11.63 -3.82
N LEU A 43 15.50 -12.85 -3.32
CA LEU A 43 15.57 -13.14 -1.89
C LEU A 43 16.97 -12.95 -1.32
N ASP A 44 18.01 -13.43 -2.02
CA ASP A 44 19.40 -13.20 -1.65
C ASP A 44 19.73 -11.70 -1.55
N LYS A 45 19.26 -10.93 -2.53
CA LYS A 45 19.50 -9.50 -2.58
C LYS A 45 18.80 -8.74 -1.45
N ILE A 46 17.47 -8.92 -1.29
CA ILE A 46 16.72 -8.19 -0.25
C ILE A 46 17.14 -8.59 1.16
N SER A 47 17.51 -9.86 1.36
CA SER A 47 18.10 -10.34 2.62
C SER A 47 19.42 -9.66 2.91
N THR A 48 20.33 -9.55 1.92
CA THR A 48 21.64 -8.86 2.05
C THR A 48 21.45 -7.37 2.38
N LEU A 49 20.45 -6.71 1.80
CA LEU A 49 20.09 -5.33 2.11
C LEU A 49 19.49 -5.18 3.52
N GLY A 50 19.08 -6.27 4.16
CA GLY A 50 18.40 -6.28 5.46
C GLY A 50 17.00 -5.70 5.36
N ILE A 51 16.28 -6.00 4.27
CA ILE A 51 14.85 -5.85 4.13
C ILE A 51 14.20 -7.00 4.92
N GLU A 52 13.14 -6.70 5.65
CA GLU A 52 12.56 -7.62 6.66
C GLU A 52 11.30 -8.34 6.15
N ALA A 53 10.66 -7.76 5.11
CA ALA A 53 9.39 -8.27 4.58
C ALA A 53 9.26 -8.00 3.10
N VAL A 54 8.30 -8.67 2.47
CA VAL A 54 7.96 -8.45 1.07
C VAL A 54 6.44 -8.40 0.88
N GLU A 55 6.03 -7.51 0.01
CA GLU A 55 4.74 -7.50 -0.64
C GLU A 55 4.91 -8.15 -2.01
N VAL A 56 4.15 -9.21 -2.29
CA VAL A 56 4.33 -10.01 -3.51
C VAL A 56 3.19 -9.76 -4.48
N GLY A 57 3.53 -9.32 -5.68
CA GLY A 57 2.57 -9.16 -6.77
C GLY A 57 2.14 -10.53 -7.34
N THR A 58 0.83 -10.73 -7.46
CA THR A 58 0.27 -12.01 -7.90
C THR A 58 -0.13 -12.00 -9.37
N ALA A 59 -0.73 -10.90 -9.83
CA ALA A 59 -1.16 -10.77 -11.23
C ALA A 59 -1.71 -9.36 -11.52
N SER A 60 -2.27 -9.16 -12.72
CA SER A 60 -2.79 -7.91 -13.24
C SER A 60 -1.68 -6.85 -13.38
N LEU A 61 -1.91 -5.61 -12.95
CA LEU A 61 -0.93 -4.53 -13.07
C LEU A 61 0.29 -4.73 -12.16
N SER A 62 0.15 -5.51 -11.09
CA SER A 62 1.21 -5.82 -10.14
C SER A 62 1.80 -7.23 -10.30
N GLY A 63 1.48 -7.93 -11.38
CA GLY A 63 1.93 -9.31 -11.59
C GLY A 63 3.44 -9.42 -11.72
N THR A 64 4.02 -10.41 -11.03
CA THR A 64 5.45 -10.69 -11.07
C THR A 64 5.73 -12.14 -11.47
N ARG A 65 6.98 -12.39 -11.88
CA ARG A 65 7.46 -13.76 -12.11
C ARG A 65 7.74 -14.53 -10.82
N HIS A 66 7.74 -13.86 -9.67
CA HIS A 66 8.08 -14.47 -8.39
C HIS A 66 6.94 -15.31 -7.79
N CYS A 67 5.69 -15.08 -8.22
CA CYS A 67 4.51 -15.76 -7.68
C CYS A 67 3.72 -16.47 -8.80
N PRO A 68 4.01 -17.73 -9.10
CA PRO A 68 3.29 -18.52 -10.11
C PRO A 68 1.95 -19.03 -9.54
N VAL A 69 0.98 -18.13 -9.39
CA VAL A 69 -0.31 -18.38 -8.72
C VAL A 69 -1.01 -19.67 -9.16
N PRO A 70 -1.14 -19.99 -10.48
CA PRO A 70 -1.81 -21.22 -10.90
C PRO A 70 -1.13 -22.49 -10.38
N GLU A 71 0.22 -22.50 -10.38
CA GLU A 71 0.99 -23.66 -9.91
C GLU A 71 0.89 -23.84 -8.39
N LEU A 72 0.95 -22.71 -7.64
CA LEU A 72 0.84 -22.70 -6.19
C LEU A 72 -0.56 -23.11 -5.72
N LEU A 73 -1.59 -22.74 -6.49
CA LEU A 73 -2.97 -23.18 -6.23
C LEU A 73 -3.21 -24.64 -6.59
N ALA A 74 -2.56 -25.16 -7.63
CA ALA A 74 -2.74 -26.53 -8.04
C ALA A 74 -2.05 -27.54 -7.11
N ASP A 75 -0.92 -27.16 -6.48
CA ASP A 75 -0.07 -28.07 -5.70
C ASP A 75 0.29 -27.48 -4.32
N PRO A 76 -0.29 -28.01 -3.23
CA PRO A 76 0.03 -27.58 -1.87
C PRO A 76 1.51 -27.76 -1.47
N ALA A 77 2.20 -28.77 -2.03
CA ALA A 77 3.61 -28.99 -1.73
C ALA A 77 4.48 -27.90 -2.37
N LYS A 78 4.15 -27.50 -3.61
CA LYS A 78 4.81 -26.35 -4.26
C LYS A 78 4.56 -25.05 -3.52
N ALA A 79 3.34 -24.81 -3.05
CA ALA A 79 3.03 -23.61 -2.25
C ALA A 79 3.86 -23.56 -0.96
N ARG A 80 3.98 -24.68 -0.25
CA ARG A 80 4.82 -24.79 0.94
C ARG A 80 6.31 -24.57 0.61
N ALA A 81 6.81 -25.22 -0.44
CA ALA A 81 8.20 -25.04 -0.87
C ALA A 81 8.50 -23.59 -1.26
N TRP A 82 7.56 -22.93 -1.91
CA TRP A 82 7.65 -21.49 -2.23
C TRP A 82 7.73 -20.64 -0.97
N LYS A 83 6.83 -20.84 0.00
CA LYS A 83 6.83 -20.11 1.28
C LYS A 83 8.12 -20.33 2.08
N ASN A 84 8.61 -21.57 2.12
CA ASN A 84 9.85 -21.92 2.83
C ASN A 84 11.06 -21.13 2.32
N LYS A 85 11.13 -20.80 1.01
CA LYS A 85 12.23 -19.97 0.47
C LYS A 85 12.32 -18.61 1.16
N PHE A 86 11.19 -17.97 1.47
CA PHE A 86 11.16 -16.70 2.20
C PHE A 86 11.55 -16.90 3.66
N GLU A 87 11.07 -17.97 4.28
CA GLU A 87 11.37 -18.29 5.68
C GLU A 87 12.86 -18.59 5.88
N ASP A 88 13.48 -19.34 4.95
CA ASP A 88 14.93 -19.63 4.95
C ASP A 88 15.77 -18.34 4.87
N HIS A 89 15.30 -17.32 4.15
CA HIS A 89 15.94 -16.00 4.08
C HIS A 89 15.50 -15.05 5.21
N LYS A 90 14.62 -15.51 6.12
CA LYS A 90 14.04 -14.69 7.22
C LYS A 90 13.27 -13.47 6.70
N ILE A 91 12.62 -13.60 5.57
CA ILE A 91 11.77 -12.59 4.94
C ILE A 91 10.31 -12.95 5.18
N LEU A 92 9.55 -12.01 5.74
CA LEU A 92 8.10 -12.16 5.92
C LEU A 92 7.37 -11.90 4.59
N VAL A 93 6.57 -12.83 4.11
CA VAL A 93 5.56 -12.53 3.07
C VAL A 93 4.38 -11.85 3.78
N ALA A 94 4.33 -10.53 3.73
CA ALA A 94 3.38 -9.75 4.51
C ALA A 94 2.02 -9.58 3.82
N THR A 95 2.03 -9.42 2.50
CA THR A 95 0.82 -9.19 1.68
C THR A 95 0.96 -9.82 0.31
N LEU A 96 -0.20 -10.15 -0.29
CA LEU A 96 -0.31 -10.48 -1.70
C LEU A 96 -1.08 -9.38 -2.43
N SER A 97 -0.54 -8.92 -3.57
CA SER A 97 -1.04 -7.75 -4.28
C SER A 97 -1.57 -8.09 -5.66
N CYS A 98 -2.82 -7.66 -5.94
CA CYS A 98 -3.54 -7.94 -7.18
C CYS A 98 -4.23 -6.66 -7.70
N HIS A 99 -3.42 -5.65 -8.03
CA HIS A 99 -3.91 -4.38 -8.52
C HIS A 99 -4.62 -4.54 -9.88
N GLY A 100 -5.95 -4.44 -9.89
CA GLY A 100 -6.79 -4.60 -11.07
C GLY A 100 -8.05 -3.76 -10.99
N ASN A 101 -8.92 -3.89 -12.01
CA ASN A 101 -10.21 -3.20 -12.07
C ASN A 101 -11.38 -4.22 -12.19
N PRO A 102 -11.80 -4.85 -11.11
CA PRO A 102 -12.86 -5.86 -11.14
C PRO A 102 -14.25 -5.28 -11.40
N VAL A 103 -14.40 -3.97 -11.45
CA VAL A 103 -15.63 -3.26 -11.83
C VAL A 103 -15.50 -2.54 -13.17
N HIS A 104 -14.49 -2.92 -13.97
CA HIS A 104 -14.28 -2.37 -15.31
C HIS A 104 -15.56 -2.47 -16.16
N PRO A 105 -15.90 -1.43 -16.96
CA PRO A 105 -17.11 -1.47 -17.80
C PRO A 105 -17.05 -2.55 -18.89
N ASP A 106 -15.86 -2.87 -19.43
CA ASP A 106 -15.69 -4.08 -20.26
C ASP A 106 -15.80 -5.33 -19.37
N PRO A 107 -16.83 -6.19 -19.59
CA PRO A 107 -17.06 -7.37 -18.77
C PRO A 107 -15.94 -8.41 -18.84
N LYS A 108 -15.14 -8.44 -19.92
CA LYS A 108 -13.99 -9.36 -20.03
C LYS A 108 -12.86 -8.96 -19.09
N ILE A 109 -12.59 -7.66 -18.99
CA ILE A 109 -11.58 -7.12 -18.08
C ILE A 109 -12.05 -7.30 -16.63
N ALA A 110 -13.31 -6.95 -16.36
CA ALA A 110 -13.89 -7.13 -15.02
C ALA A 110 -13.84 -8.58 -14.55
N ALA A 111 -14.23 -9.54 -15.41
CA ALA A 111 -14.20 -10.96 -15.08
C ALA A 111 -12.78 -11.48 -14.83
N ARG A 112 -11.82 -11.07 -15.67
CA ARG A 112 -10.39 -11.41 -15.48
C ARG A 112 -9.88 -10.90 -14.13
N ASP A 113 -10.14 -9.65 -13.81
CA ASP A 113 -9.61 -9.03 -12.60
C ASP A 113 -10.34 -9.52 -11.32
N ASP A 114 -11.63 -9.91 -11.41
CA ASP A 114 -12.33 -10.63 -10.33
C ASP A 114 -11.74 -12.03 -10.12
N GLU A 115 -11.44 -12.76 -11.19
CA GLU A 115 -10.79 -14.08 -11.10
C GLU A 115 -9.40 -13.97 -10.44
N ILE A 116 -8.61 -12.97 -10.82
CA ILE A 116 -7.30 -12.71 -10.20
C ILE A 116 -7.46 -12.42 -8.71
N PHE A 117 -8.41 -11.56 -8.33
CA PHE A 117 -8.69 -11.27 -6.92
C PHE A 117 -9.07 -12.55 -6.16
N ARG A 118 -9.98 -13.36 -6.69
CA ARG A 118 -10.39 -14.63 -6.04
C ARG A 118 -9.22 -15.60 -5.90
N ASN A 119 -8.43 -15.77 -6.95
CA ASN A 119 -7.25 -16.65 -6.91
C ASN A 119 -6.22 -16.15 -5.89
N THR A 120 -6.05 -14.83 -5.76
CA THR A 120 -5.19 -14.23 -4.72
C THR A 120 -5.72 -14.50 -3.32
N VAL A 121 -7.04 -14.42 -3.09
CA VAL A 121 -7.68 -14.81 -1.82
C VAL A 121 -7.40 -16.27 -1.48
N LEU A 122 -7.61 -17.19 -2.42
CA LEU A 122 -7.37 -18.62 -2.21
C LEU A 122 -5.89 -18.93 -1.94
N LEU A 123 -5.00 -18.21 -2.61
CA LEU A 123 -3.57 -18.35 -2.37
C LEU A 123 -3.17 -17.78 -1.00
N ALA A 124 -3.73 -16.64 -0.61
CA ALA A 124 -3.49 -16.03 0.70
C ALA A 124 -3.95 -16.95 1.84
N GLU A 125 -5.12 -17.59 1.71
CA GLU A 125 -5.57 -18.63 2.66
C GLU A 125 -4.55 -19.76 2.75
N ARG A 126 -4.09 -20.30 1.62
CA ARG A 126 -3.13 -21.42 1.56
C ARG A 126 -1.76 -21.08 2.16
N LEU A 127 -1.30 -19.87 1.94
CA LEU A 127 -0.01 -19.38 2.41
C LEU A 127 -0.09 -18.74 3.80
N GLU A 128 -1.30 -18.60 4.37
CA GLU A 128 -1.56 -17.92 5.65
C GLU A 128 -1.11 -16.44 5.63
N VAL A 129 -1.26 -15.78 4.47
CA VAL A 129 -0.96 -14.36 4.31
C VAL A 129 -2.22 -13.56 4.67
N PRO A 130 -2.16 -12.64 5.66
CA PRO A 130 -3.38 -12.09 6.25
C PRO A 130 -4.00 -10.92 5.48
N VAL A 131 -3.26 -10.31 4.55
CA VAL A 131 -3.65 -9.05 3.87
C VAL A 131 -3.55 -9.21 2.36
N ILE A 132 -4.59 -8.76 1.65
CA ILE A 132 -4.60 -8.61 0.20
C ILE A 132 -4.60 -7.11 -0.12
N VAL A 133 -3.76 -6.72 -1.07
CA VAL A 133 -3.66 -5.35 -1.57
C VAL A 133 -4.24 -5.28 -2.98
N GLY A 134 -4.88 -4.17 -3.33
CA GLY A 134 -5.40 -3.94 -4.67
C GLY A 134 -6.06 -2.57 -4.85
N PHE A 135 -6.64 -2.35 -6.01
CA PHE A 135 -7.41 -1.14 -6.31
C PHE A 135 -8.92 -1.36 -6.14
N SER A 136 -9.63 -0.27 -5.85
CA SER A 136 -11.09 -0.29 -5.75
C SER A 136 -11.81 -0.54 -7.08
N GLY A 137 -11.10 -0.34 -8.17
CA GLY A 137 -11.65 -0.30 -9.52
C GLY A 137 -12.28 1.06 -9.88
N CYS A 138 -12.54 1.24 -11.17
CA CYS A 138 -13.23 2.39 -11.74
C CYS A 138 -14.23 1.92 -12.79
N PRO A 139 -15.54 2.04 -12.55
CA PRO A 139 -16.57 1.71 -13.53
C PRO A 139 -16.69 2.76 -14.63
N GLY A 140 -17.48 2.49 -15.66
CA GLY A 140 -18.02 3.51 -16.56
C GLY A 140 -18.98 4.47 -15.88
N GLY A 141 -19.43 5.49 -16.59
CA GLY A 141 -20.42 6.46 -16.09
C GLY A 141 -21.86 5.99 -16.27
N SER A 142 -22.08 4.96 -17.11
CA SER A 142 -23.38 4.40 -17.45
C SER A 142 -23.34 2.89 -17.71
N PRO A 143 -24.48 2.20 -17.79
CA PRO A 143 -24.53 0.76 -18.11
C PRO A 143 -23.99 0.38 -19.50
N THR A 144 -23.92 1.33 -20.41
CA THR A 144 -23.50 1.11 -21.82
C THR A 144 -22.04 1.48 -22.08
N ASP A 145 -21.36 2.06 -21.10
CA ASP A 145 -19.96 2.44 -21.26
C ASP A 145 -19.06 1.20 -21.32
N MET A 146 -18.02 1.31 -22.13
CA MET A 146 -16.98 0.29 -22.26
C MET A 146 -15.62 0.73 -21.70
N MET A 147 -15.49 2.01 -21.33
CA MET A 147 -14.27 2.60 -20.76
C MET A 147 -14.54 3.15 -19.37
N PRO A 148 -13.55 3.09 -18.45
CA PRO A 148 -13.67 3.70 -17.14
C PRO A 148 -13.92 5.20 -17.22
N ASN A 149 -14.68 5.73 -16.26
CA ASN A 149 -14.93 7.16 -16.12
C ASN A 149 -14.65 7.60 -14.69
N TRP A 150 -13.53 8.31 -14.48
CA TRP A 150 -13.16 8.80 -13.16
C TRP A 150 -13.84 10.12 -12.82
N ALA A 151 -15.06 10.04 -12.27
CA ALA A 151 -15.83 11.19 -11.81
C ALA A 151 -15.56 11.45 -10.32
N THR A 152 -15.14 12.69 -9.99
CA THR A 152 -14.84 13.10 -8.60
C THR A 152 -15.72 14.24 -8.12
N TYR A 153 -16.38 14.97 -9.03
CA TYR A 153 -17.18 16.14 -8.77
C TYR A 153 -18.60 16.00 -9.32
N ARG A 154 -19.59 16.49 -8.57
CA ARG A 154 -21.02 16.25 -8.85
C ARG A 154 -21.66 17.23 -9.83
N TRP A 155 -20.91 18.16 -10.35
CA TRP A 155 -21.39 19.19 -11.26
C TRP A 155 -20.66 19.09 -12.62
N PRO A 156 -21.37 19.23 -13.73
CA PRO A 156 -22.83 19.35 -13.93
C PRO A 156 -23.64 18.14 -13.43
N PRO A 157 -25.01 18.22 -13.41
CA PRO A 157 -25.88 17.16 -12.85
C PRO A 157 -25.66 15.75 -13.41
N ASP A 158 -25.19 15.61 -14.63
CA ASP A 158 -24.87 14.32 -15.26
C ASP A 158 -23.76 13.59 -14.49
N PHE A 159 -22.78 14.31 -13.95
CA PHE A 159 -21.75 13.72 -13.10
C PHE A 159 -22.29 13.21 -11.76
N ASP A 160 -23.37 13.80 -11.23
CA ASP A 160 -24.03 13.26 -10.04
C ASP A 160 -24.70 11.90 -10.36
N GLN A 161 -25.32 11.76 -11.54
CA GLN A 161 -25.88 10.49 -11.99
C GLN A 161 -24.78 9.43 -12.19
N THR A 162 -23.69 9.80 -12.84
CA THR A 162 -22.49 8.95 -12.99
C THR A 162 -21.99 8.46 -11.63
N LEU A 163 -21.76 9.35 -10.69
CA LEU A 163 -21.27 8.98 -9.35
C LEU A 163 -22.25 8.08 -8.60
N ARG A 164 -23.57 8.34 -8.70
CA ARG A 164 -24.58 7.45 -8.10
C ARG A 164 -24.53 6.06 -8.72
N TYR A 165 -24.50 5.97 -10.05
CA TYR A 165 -24.41 4.70 -10.76
C TYR A 165 -23.17 3.91 -10.35
N GLN A 166 -21.99 4.55 -10.38
CA GLN A 166 -20.73 3.92 -10.02
C GLN A 166 -20.75 3.33 -8.61
N TRP A 167 -21.17 4.13 -7.62
CA TRP A 167 -21.15 3.71 -6.23
C TRP A 167 -22.23 2.69 -5.90
N THR A 168 -23.48 2.95 -6.31
CA THR A 168 -24.63 2.15 -5.84
C THR A 168 -24.91 0.92 -6.68
N GLN A 169 -24.51 0.91 -7.96
CA GLN A 169 -24.80 -0.21 -8.87
C GLN A 169 -23.57 -1.05 -9.21
N LYS A 170 -22.36 -0.54 -9.01
CA LYS A 170 -21.14 -1.26 -9.36
C LYS A 170 -20.25 -1.52 -8.15
N VAL A 171 -19.68 -0.48 -7.54
CA VAL A 171 -18.60 -0.60 -6.56
C VAL A 171 -19.06 -1.25 -5.26
N ILE A 172 -20.10 -0.70 -4.62
CA ILE A 172 -20.59 -1.25 -3.34
C ILE A 172 -21.06 -2.70 -3.49
N PRO A 173 -21.93 -3.05 -4.46
CA PRO A 173 -22.36 -4.44 -4.64
C PRO A 173 -21.21 -5.41 -4.90
N TYR A 174 -20.24 -5.02 -5.74
CA TYR A 174 -19.06 -5.83 -5.99
C TYR A 174 -18.28 -6.11 -4.71
N TRP A 175 -17.90 -5.06 -3.97
CA TRP A 175 -17.07 -5.21 -2.78
C TRP A 175 -17.79 -5.89 -1.62
N GLN A 176 -19.10 -5.80 -1.53
CA GLN A 176 -19.88 -6.62 -0.58
C GLN A 176 -19.75 -8.12 -0.88
N GLY A 177 -19.82 -8.50 -2.16
CA GLY A 177 -19.60 -9.88 -2.61
C GLY A 177 -18.15 -10.34 -2.40
N ALA A 178 -17.19 -9.53 -2.79
CA ALA A 178 -15.76 -9.79 -2.69
C ALA A 178 -15.29 -9.93 -1.22
N ALA A 179 -15.72 -9.02 -0.33
CA ALA A 179 -15.42 -9.09 1.09
C ALA A 179 -16.05 -10.32 1.77
N LYS A 180 -17.29 -10.68 1.39
CA LYS A 180 -17.94 -11.91 1.86
C LYS A 180 -17.14 -13.16 1.44
N PHE A 181 -16.68 -13.20 0.20
CA PHE A 181 -15.84 -14.29 -0.32
C PHE A 181 -14.51 -14.35 0.44
N ALA A 182 -13.78 -13.24 0.55
CA ALA A 182 -12.51 -13.18 1.28
C ALA A 182 -12.66 -13.66 2.73
N ARG A 183 -13.71 -13.22 3.42
CA ARG A 183 -14.01 -13.64 4.80
C ARG A 183 -14.29 -15.13 4.92
N ALA A 184 -14.96 -15.75 3.94
CA ALA A 184 -15.21 -17.18 3.92
C ALA A 184 -13.93 -18.02 3.83
N HIS A 185 -12.84 -17.41 3.30
CA HIS A 185 -11.49 -17.97 3.19
C HIS A 185 -10.52 -17.43 4.27
N GLY A 186 -11.03 -16.90 5.37
CA GLY A 186 -10.22 -16.43 6.49
C GLY A 186 -9.54 -15.07 6.29
N ILE A 187 -9.66 -14.45 5.11
CA ILE A 187 -9.07 -13.14 4.81
C ILE A 187 -10.01 -12.02 5.29
N ARG A 188 -9.52 -11.22 6.24
CA ARG A 188 -10.29 -10.15 6.86
C ARG A 188 -9.73 -8.76 6.60
N LYS A 189 -8.66 -8.65 5.81
CA LYS A 189 -8.00 -7.38 5.50
C LYS A 189 -7.79 -7.27 4.00
N ILE A 190 -8.57 -6.41 3.37
CA ILE A 190 -8.44 -6.01 1.98
C ILE A 190 -7.98 -4.55 1.99
N ALA A 191 -6.73 -4.32 1.70
CA ALA A 191 -6.08 -3.01 1.69
C ALA A 191 -6.22 -2.38 0.31
N LEU A 192 -7.17 -1.46 0.15
CA LEU A 192 -7.35 -0.75 -1.12
C LEU A 192 -6.46 0.48 -1.15
N GLU A 193 -5.68 0.59 -2.21
CA GLU A 193 -4.85 1.76 -2.45
C GLU A 193 -5.72 2.95 -2.86
N MET A 194 -5.48 4.08 -2.20
CA MET A 194 -6.13 5.35 -2.50
C MET A 194 -5.43 6.01 -3.69
N HIS A 195 -5.82 5.63 -4.90
CA HIS A 195 -5.12 5.98 -6.14
C HIS A 195 -6.00 6.80 -7.08
N PRO A 196 -5.48 7.86 -7.74
CA PRO A 196 -6.20 8.56 -8.80
C PRO A 196 -6.63 7.59 -9.91
N ASN A 197 -7.67 7.96 -10.65
CA ASN A 197 -8.33 7.11 -11.66
C ASN A 197 -9.08 5.89 -11.10
N PHE A 198 -9.16 5.73 -9.77
CA PHE A 198 -10.02 4.75 -9.11
C PHE A 198 -11.05 5.46 -8.21
N VAL A 199 -12.15 4.78 -7.88
CA VAL A 199 -13.23 5.43 -7.10
C VAL A 199 -12.84 5.66 -5.63
N VAL A 200 -11.89 4.88 -5.10
CA VAL A 200 -11.25 5.13 -3.83
C VAL A 200 -9.90 5.81 -4.10
N TYR A 201 -9.86 7.12 -3.96
CA TYR A 201 -8.69 7.93 -4.25
C TYR A 201 -8.24 8.83 -3.07
N ASN A 202 -8.98 8.82 -1.96
CA ASN A 202 -8.64 9.55 -0.75
C ASN A 202 -9.33 8.95 0.49
N PRO A 203 -8.98 9.40 1.72
CA PRO A 203 -9.57 8.86 2.95
C PRO A 203 -11.09 8.92 3.01
N LYS A 204 -11.72 9.95 2.46
CA LYS A 204 -13.18 10.09 2.43
C LYS A 204 -13.84 9.00 1.59
N THR A 205 -13.31 8.71 0.41
CA THR A 205 -13.86 7.69 -0.49
C THR A 205 -13.58 6.28 0.03
N LEU A 206 -12.43 6.05 0.68
CA LEU A 206 -12.15 4.81 1.38
C LEU A 206 -13.17 4.54 2.48
N MET A 207 -13.38 5.50 3.37
CA MET A 207 -14.33 5.35 4.47
C MET A 207 -15.79 5.22 4.00
N LYS A 208 -16.13 5.85 2.87
CA LYS A 208 -17.44 5.63 2.21
C LYS A 208 -17.63 4.16 1.83
N LEU A 209 -16.61 3.54 1.23
CA LEU A 209 -16.68 2.14 0.85
C LEU A 209 -16.69 1.23 2.08
N ARG A 210 -15.77 1.45 3.03
CA ARG A 210 -15.71 0.69 4.29
C ARG A 210 -17.03 0.70 5.06
N ASN A 211 -17.68 1.86 5.18
CA ASN A 211 -18.97 1.99 5.87
C ASN A 211 -20.11 1.24 5.16
N ALA A 212 -20.02 1.04 3.84
CA ALA A 212 -21.04 0.35 3.06
C ALA A 212 -20.80 -1.16 2.96
N VAL A 213 -19.57 -1.62 3.10
CA VAL A 213 -19.17 -3.02 2.90
C VAL A 213 -18.88 -3.73 4.23
N GLY A 214 -18.01 -3.14 5.06
CA GLY A 214 -17.57 -3.71 6.34
C GLY A 214 -16.10 -3.42 6.63
N GLU A 215 -15.69 -3.89 7.80
CA GLU A 215 -14.33 -3.70 8.31
C GLU A 215 -13.25 -4.44 7.52
N GLU A 216 -13.62 -5.36 6.63
CA GLU A 216 -12.68 -6.01 5.73
C GLU A 216 -11.99 -5.01 4.79
N ILE A 217 -12.64 -3.90 4.46
CA ILE A 217 -12.08 -2.84 3.63
C ILE A 217 -11.24 -1.89 4.48
N GLY A 218 -9.99 -1.71 4.11
CA GLY A 218 -9.05 -0.75 4.70
C GLY A 218 -8.12 -0.17 3.65
N ALA A 219 -7.17 0.65 4.09
CA ALA A 219 -6.21 1.29 3.21
C ALA A 219 -4.95 0.44 3.00
N ASN A 220 -4.49 0.36 1.76
CA ASN A 220 -3.09 0.52 1.47
C ASN A 220 -2.83 2.02 1.44
N CYS A 221 -2.11 2.51 2.45
CA CYS A 221 -1.88 3.94 2.63
C CYS A 221 -0.65 4.37 1.86
N ASP A 222 -0.84 4.67 0.57
CA ASP A 222 0.15 5.31 -0.27
C ASP A 222 -0.01 6.82 -0.21
N LEU A 223 0.91 7.46 0.49
CA LEU A 223 0.89 8.92 0.69
C LEU A 223 1.32 9.67 -0.57
N SER A 224 2.03 9.03 -1.51
CA SER A 224 2.50 9.68 -2.73
C SER A 224 1.35 10.24 -3.57
N HIS A 225 0.19 9.57 -3.54
CA HIS A 225 -1.01 10.01 -4.22
C HIS A 225 -1.79 11.08 -3.47
N LEU A 226 -1.51 11.29 -2.18
CA LEU A 226 -2.23 12.22 -1.31
C LEU A 226 -1.51 13.56 -1.14
N PHE A 227 -0.17 13.60 -1.25
CA PHE A 227 0.61 14.82 -1.15
C PHE A 227 0.14 15.91 -2.12
N TRP A 228 0.00 15.57 -3.39
CA TRP A 228 -0.41 16.55 -4.41
C TRP A 228 -1.92 16.85 -4.37
N GLN A 229 -2.73 16.03 -3.72
CA GLN A 229 -4.13 16.34 -3.43
C GLN A 229 -4.28 17.34 -2.27
N GLY A 230 -3.17 17.76 -1.65
CA GLY A 230 -3.18 18.71 -0.53
C GLY A 230 -3.52 18.07 0.82
N CYS A 231 -3.41 16.75 0.95
CA CYS A 231 -3.59 16.09 2.23
C CYS A 231 -2.33 16.20 3.09
N ASP A 232 -2.50 16.44 4.38
CA ASP A 232 -1.43 16.29 5.37
C ASP A 232 -1.26 14.78 5.66
N PRO A 233 -0.07 14.20 5.44
CA PRO A 233 0.14 12.76 5.60
C PRO A 233 -0.04 12.27 7.04
N VAL A 234 0.37 13.07 8.02
CA VAL A 234 0.25 12.74 9.45
C VAL A 234 -1.21 12.72 9.87
N GLU A 235 -1.99 13.71 9.45
CA GLU A 235 -3.43 13.78 9.71
C GLU A 235 -4.17 12.61 9.03
N VAL A 236 -3.80 12.23 7.81
CA VAL A 236 -4.37 11.07 7.12
C VAL A 236 -4.13 9.79 7.93
N ILE A 237 -2.91 9.55 8.39
CA ILE A 237 -2.55 8.37 9.18
C ILE A 237 -3.35 8.34 10.49
N HIS A 238 -3.40 9.45 11.21
CA HIS A 238 -4.16 9.53 12.46
C HIS A 238 -5.67 9.37 12.24
N TYR A 239 -6.22 9.98 11.18
CA TYR A 239 -7.65 9.87 10.86
C TYR A 239 -8.04 8.42 10.56
N LEU A 240 -7.32 7.74 9.67
CA LEU A 240 -7.59 6.35 9.30
C LEU A 240 -7.21 5.38 10.43
N GLY A 241 -6.13 5.66 11.16
CA GLY A 241 -5.68 4.86 12.30
C GLY A 241 -6.71 4.79 13.42
N LYS A 242 -7.34 5.92 13.77
CA LYS A 242 -8.44 5.97 14.75
C LYS A 242 -9.64 5.10 14.36
N GLN A 243 -9.80 4.82 13.06
CA GLN A 243 -10.87 3.97 12.52
C GLN A 243 -10.42 2.50 12.37
N GLY A 244 -9.17 2.17 12.73
CA GLY A 244 -8.59 0.85 12.48
C GLY A 244 -8.59 0.50 10.98
N ALA A 245 -8.41 1.50 10.11
CA ALA A 245 -8.63 1.36 8.67
C ALA A 245 -7.34 1.34 7.85
N ILE A 246 -6.16 1.22 8.46
CA ILE A 246 -4.89 1.05 7.72
C ILE A 246 -4.42 -0.39 7.87
N TYR A 247 -4.31 -1.11 6.76
CA TYR A 247 -3.90 -2.51 6.74
C TYR A 247 -2.55 -2.72 6.10
N HIS A 248 -2.15 -1.82 5.20
CA HIS A 248 -0.86 -1.80 4.52
C HIS A 248 -0.42 -0.37 4.29
N ALA A 249 0.87 -0.15 4.02
CA ALA A 249 1.41 1.17 3.75
C ALA A 249 2.53 1.11 2.70
N HIS A 250 2.34 1.81 1.58
CA HIS A 250 3.39 2.06 0.62
C HIS A 250 4.26 3.23 1.06
N MET A 251 5.55 3.02 1.03
CA MET A 251 6.57 4.04 1.26
C MET A 251 7.06 4.53 -0.09
N LYS A 252 6.39 5.54 -0.61
CA LYS A 252 6.65 6.20 -1.89
C LYS A 252 6.52 7.70 -1.72
N ASP A 253 7.44 8.47 -2.27
CA ASP A 253 7.47 9.91 -2.17
C ASP A 253 6.98 10.58 -3.46
N THR A 254 6.76 11.88 -3.42
CA THR A 254 6.28 12.68 -4.56
C THR A 254 6.93 14.05 -4.55
N VAL A 255 7.31 14.54 -5.72
CA VAL A 255 7.66 15.95 -5.94
C VAL A 255 6.48 16.68 -6.55
N ILE A 256 6.18 17.86 -6.02
CA ILE A 256 5.32 18.86 -6.67
C ILE A 256 6.25 19.92 -7.27
N VAL A 257 6.28 20.02 -8.61
CA VAL A 257 7.08 21.02 -9.35
C VAL A 257 6.37 22.35 -9.26
N LYS A 258 6.73 23.13 -8.24
CA LYS A 258 5.98 24.34 -7.82
C LYS A 258 5.74 25.33 -8.98
N ASP A 259 6.74 25.58 -9.80
CA ASP A 259 6.63 26.55 -10.90
C ASP A 259 5.71 26.05 -12.02
N VAL A 260 5.65 24.74 -12.26
CA VAL A 260 4.74 24.11 -13.21
C VAL A 260 3.34 24.08 -12.63
N ALA A 261 3.20 23.59 -11.39
CA ALA A 261 1.92 23.54 -10.69
C ALA A 261 1.28 24.93 -10.49
N ALA A 262 2.08 25.98 -10.26
CA ALA A 262 1.60 27.35 -10.16
C ALA A 262 0.94 27.87 -11.45
N ARG A 263 1.32 27.33 -12.60
CA ARG A 263 0.77 27.73 -13.92
C ARG A 263 -0.38 26.81 -14.37
N PHE A 264 -0.24 25.52 -14.15
CA PHE A 264 -1.11 24.51 -14.77
C PHE A 264 -1.92 23.69 -13.76
N GLY A 265 -1.69 23.86 -12.45
CA GLY A 265 -2.31 23.05 -11.39
C GLY A 265 -1.60 21.71 -11.25
N VAL A 266 -2.07 20.92 -10.27
CA VAL A 266 -1.45 19.62 -9.91
C VAL A 266 -1.93 18.45 -10.77
N LEU A 267 -2.96 18.63 -11.60
CA LEU A 267 -3.47 17.61 -12.53
C LEU A 267 -2.81 17.67 -13.92
N ASN A 268 -1.76 18.46 -14.07
CA ASN A 268 -0.96 18.53 -15.29
C ASN A 268 0.05 17.38 -15.30
N PHE A 269 -0.36 16.25 -15.84
CA PHE A 269 0.49 15.09 -16.09
C PHE A 269 0.99 15.12 -17.56
N PRO A 270 2.10 14.42 -17.88
CA PRO A 270 2.51 14.21 -19.25
C PRO A 270 1.40 13.54 -20.07
N GLU A 271 1.09 14.08 -21.25
CA GLU A 271 0.03 13.59 -22.13
C GLU A 271 0.59 12.97 -23.42
N GLU A 272 1.78 13.44 -23.86
CA GLU A 272 2.40 12.99 -25.09
C GLU A 272 3.49 11.93 -24.84
N PRO A 273 3.65 10.94 -25.74
CA PRO A 273 4.62 9.86 -25.55
C PRO A 273 6.09 10.31 -25.42
N GLU A 274 6.43 11.48 -25.93
CA GLU A 274 7.77 12.07 -25.90
C GLU A 274 8.07 12.81 -24.58
N GLU A 275 7.05 13.15 -23.81
CA GLU A 275 7.19 13.83 -22.53
C GLU A 275 7.74 12.88 -21.47
N LYS A 276 8.58 13.42 -20.59
CA LYS A 276 9.13 12.67 -19.46
C LYS A 276 8.19 12.77 -18.26
N PRO A 277 8.17 11.79 -17.37
CA PRO A 277 7.43 11.89 -16.11
C PRO A 277 7.74 13.17 -15.32
N THR A 278 8.97 13.70 -15.46
CA THR A 278 9.42 14.92 -14.78
C THR A 278 8.93 16.23 -15.42
N ASP A 279 8.28 16.17 -16.57
CA ASP A 279 7.79 17.38 -17.28
C ASP A 279 6.40 17.80 -16.74
N GLY A 280 5.72 16.92 -16.02
CA GLY A 280 4.46 17.22 -15.35
C GLY A 280 4.61 18.06 -14.08
N SER A 281 3.47 18.41 -13.50
CA SER A 281 3.41 19.13 -12.22
C SER A 281 3.77 18.26 -11.01
N VAL A 282 3.66 16.95 -11.15
CA VAL A 282 3.97 15.97 -10.10
C VAL A 282 4.61 14.73 -10.70
N TYR A 283 5.54 14.13 -9.96
CA TYR A 283 6.09 12.81 -10.28
C TYR A 283 6.59 12.12 -9.01
N PHE A 284 6.66 10.79 -9.05
CA PHE A 284 7.06 10.00 -7.91
C PHE A 284 8.57 10.04 -7.65
N ARG A 285 8.94 9.85 -6.40
CA ARG A 285 10.33 9.82 -5.95
C ARG A 285 10.54 8.70 -4.94
N ALA A 286 11.77 8.25 -4.85
CA ALA A 286 12.21 7.44 -3.72
C ALA A 286 12.00 8.21 -2.41
N VAL A 287 11.69 7.52 -1.32
CA VAL A 287 11.47 8.08 0.02
C VAL A 287 12.62 9.02 0.41
N GLY A 288 12.28 10.25 0.78
CA GLY A 288 13.21 11.28 1.19
C GLY A 288 13.78 12.14 0.05
N TYR A 289 13.37 11.89 -1.19
CA TYR A 289 13.82 12.62 -2.38
C TYR A 289 12.77 13.55 -2.99
N GLY A 290 11.53 13.44 -2.58
CA GLY A 290 10.46 14.43 -2.82
C GLY A 290 10.32 15.36 -1.61
N HIS A 291 10.10 14.76 -0.46
CA HIS A 291 10.05 15.43 0.84
C HIS A 291 11.25 14.97 1.69
N GLY A 292 11.80 15.91 2.50
CA GLY A 292 12.98 15.62 3.31
C GLY A 292 12.73 14.61 4.43
N ALA A 293 13.82 14.04 4.98
CA ALA A 293 13.78 13.04 6.05
C ALA A 293 12.98 13.47 7.30
N HIS A 294 12.85 14.79 7.56
CA HIS A 294 12.06 15.30 8.67
C HIS A 294 10.58 14.91 8.54
N LEU A 295 9.96 15.15 7.37
CA LEU A 295 8.57 14.76 7.15
C LEU A 295 8.40 13.23 7.22
N TRP A 296 9.34 12.48 6.68
CA TRP A 296 9.33 11.01 6.79
C TRP A 296 9.46 10.52 8.22
N LYS A 297 10.17 11.27 9.08
CA LYS A 297 10.22 10.98 10.51
C LYS A 297 8.85 11.18 11.17
N ASP A 298 8.15 12.25 10.84
CA ASP A 298 6.79 12.52 11.34
C ASP A 298 5.80 11.46 10.85
N ILE A 299 5.91 11.03 9.59
CA ILE A 299 5.11 9.95 8.99
C ILE A 299 5.33 8.62 9.73
N VAL A 300 6.59 8.22 9.90
CA VAL A 300 6.92 6.96 10.60
C VAL A 300 6.45 7.03 12.04
N LYS A 301 6.64 8.18 12.70
CA LYS A 301 6.13 8.40 14.06
C LYS A 301 4.61 8.27 14.12
N ALA A 302 3.87 8.81 13.16
CA ALA A 302 2.41 8.70 13.12
C ALA A 302 1.95 7.24 12.99
N TYR A 303 2.63 6.40 12.18
CA TYR A 303 2.36 4.96 12.14
C TYR A 303 2.64 4.28 13.48
N MET A 304 3.70 4.69 14.19
CA MET A 304 3.98 4.20 15.54
C MET A 304 2.88 4.60 16.53
N ASP A 305 2.46 5.87 16.50
CA ASP A 305 1.47 6.43 17.43
C ASP A 305 0.10 5.74 17.32
N ILE A 306 -0.28 5.26 16.12
CA ILE A 306 -1.50 4.48 15.92
C ILE A 306 -1.35 2.97 16.19
N GLY A 307 -0.16 2.53 16.56
CA GLY A 307 0.13 1.10 16.78
C GLY A 307 0.01 0.25 15.50
N PHE A 308 0.46 0.77 14.34
CA PHE A 308 0.37 0.08 13.06
C PHE A 308 1.07 -1.29 13.08
N GLN A 309 0.35 -2.34 12.68
CA GLN A 309 0.81 -3.74 12.73
C GLN A 309 1.19 -4.32 11.35
N GLY A 310 1.15 -3.51 10.28
CA GLY A 310 1.57 -3.92 8.94
C GLY A 310 3.06 -3.72 8.72
N ILE A 311 3.45 -3.56 7.45
CA ILE A 311 4.82 -3.27 7.04
C ILE A 311 4.91 -1.90 6.36
N MET A 312 6.10 -1.31 6.39
CA MET A 312 6.46 -0.17 5.55
C MET A 312 7.02 -0.70 4.24
N SER A 313 6.15 -0.90 3.24
CA SER A 313 6.49 -1.48 1.95
C SER A 313 7.05 -0.41 1.01
N ILE A 314 8.34 -0.48 0.68
CA ILE A 314 8.96 0.44 -0.28
C ILE A 314 8.42 0.11 -1.67
N GLU A 315 7.75 1.06 -2.29
CA GLU A 315 7.39 1.04 -3.70
C GLU A 315 8.20 2.10 -4.43
N ASN A 316 8.99 1.70 -5.43
CA ASN A 316 9.84 2.64 -6.15
C ASN A 316 9.40 2.79 -7.60
N GLU A 317 8.87 3.98 -7.91
CA GLU A 317 8.51 4.44 -9.25
C GLU A 317 9.23 5.76 -9.59
N ASP A 318 10.38 6.01 -9.00
CA ASP A 318 11.19 7.20 -9.21
C ASP A 318 11.81 7.17 -10.63
N PRO A 319 11.49 8.12 -11.53
CA PRO A 319 12.05 8.14 -12.88
C PRO A 319 13.52 8.56 -12.92
N ILE A 320 14.06 9.08 -11.82
CA ILE A 320 15.47 9.53 -11.70
C ILE A 320 16.31 8.49 -10.96
N LEU A 321 15.78 7.94 -9.87
CA LEU A 321 16.40 6.86 -9.07
C LEU A 321 15.66 5.55 -9.34
N ALA A 322 15.70 5.11 -10.60
CA ALA A 322 14.93 3.97 -11.07
C ALA A 322 15.39 2.64 -10.45
N GLY A 323 14.45 1.70 -10.35
CA GLY A 323 14.71 0.33 -9.94
C GLY A 323 15.31 0.22 -8.54
N GLU A 324 16.31 -0.63 -8.41
CA GLU A 324 16.92 -1.00 -7.13
C GLU A 324 17.61 0.15 -6.41
N VAL A 325 18.17 1.11 -7.16
CA VAL A 325 18.84 2.28 -6.58
C VAL A 325 17.86 3.09 -5.74
N GLY A 326 16.63 3.28 -6.22
CA GLY A 326 15.60 3.98 -5.47
C GLY A 326 15.18 3.21 -4.21
N VAL A 327 15.10 1.88 -4.28
CA VAL A 327 14.82 1.04 -3.10
C VAL A 327 15.91 1.17 -2.04
N GLU A 328 17.19 1.09 -2.43
CA GLU A 328 18.30 1.23 -1.50
C GLU A 328 18.34 2.61 -0.82
N ARG A 329 18.01 3.68 -1.57
CA ARG A 329 17.91 5.03 -1.03
C ARG A 329 16.73 5.19 -0.06
N ALA A 330 15.56 4.69 -0.42
CA ALA A 330 14.39 4.67 0.44
C ALA A 330 14.66 3.88 1.74
N LEU A 331 15.26 2.70 1.62
CA LEU A 331 15.63 1.86 2.74
C LEU A 331 16.58 2.57 3.71
N TYR A 332 17.60 3.26 3.18
CA TYR A 332 18.53 4.04 3.99
C TYR A 332 17.80 5.12 4.82
N VAL A 333 16.91 5.89 4.18
CA VAL A 333 16.15 6.94 4.88
C VAL A 333 15.25 6.32 5.96
N LEU A 334 14.48 5.28 5.63
CA LEU A 334 13.56 4.65 6.59
C LEU A 334 14.28 4.00 7.77
N LYS A 335 15.44 3.35 7.54
CA LYS A 335 16.24 2.77 8.62
C LYS A 335 16.76 3.84 9.58
N ASN A 336 17.28 4.95 9.06
CA ASN A 336 17.79 6.05 9.88
C ASN A 336 16.68 6.72 10.69
N VAL A 337 15.56 7.05 10.04
CA VAL A 337 14.38 7.64 10.69
C VAL A 337 13.87 6.73 11.82
N ARG A 338 13.71 5.43 11.54
CA ARG A 338 13.27 4.45 12.55
C ARG A 338 14.27 4.38 13.72
N ALA A 339 15.56 4.36 13.44
CA ALA A 339 16.60 4.33 14.48
C ALA A 339 16.60 5.59 15.38
N GLU A 340 16.44 6.78 14.77
CA GLU A 340 16.32 8.02 15.52
C GLU A 340 15.10 8.05 16.45
N LEU A 341 13.94 7.57 15.96
CA LEU A 341 12.72 7.51 16.77
C LEU A 341 12.85 6.54 17.94
N LEU A 342 13.49 5.40 17.74
CA LEU A 342 13.76 4.43 18.79
C LEU A 342 14.72 5.01 19.86
N ALA A 343 15.75 5.73 19.44
CA ALA A 343 16.70 6.36 20.38
C ALA A 343 16.05 7.48 21.24
N GLN A 344 14.96 8.10 20.78
CA GLN A 344 14.23 9.12 21.52
C GLN A 344 13.17 8.55 22.49
N SER A 345 12.86 7.28 22.35
CA SER A 345 11.81 6.59 23.14
C SER A 345 12.38 5.76 24.29
N GLY A 346 13.71 5.60 24.39
CA GLY A 346 14.45 4.92 25.48
C GLY A 346 15.20 5.94 26.29
#